data_d0e07ff250167386f53c1ed13fd16dfe
#
_entry.id   d0e07ff250167386f53c1ed13fd16dfe
#
_cell.length_a   1.000
_cell.length_b   1.000
_cell.length_c   1.000
_cell.angle_alpha   90.00
_cell.angle_beta   90.00
_cell.angle_gamma   90.00
#
_symmetry.space_group_name_H-M   'P 1'
#
loop_
_entity.id
_entity.type
_entity.pdbx_description
1 polymer ?
#
loop_
_entity_poly.entity_id
_entity_poly.type
_entity_poly.pdbx_seq_one_letter_code
_entity_poly.pdbx_strand_id
1 'polypeptide(L)'
;EQMLRQFSCSKLFFGVDGFDLNYGVTTTNLMGGHLALMMIETVQKVIALVDSSKFGRRGFCKMCDVDRIDMVISDDGVSPIVVEQLQEAGIDVRIVEVIRTTVP
;
A
#
# COMPACT_ATOMS: atom_id res chain seq x y z
N GLU A 1 11.22 -5.00 -18.64
CA GLU A 1 9.82 -4.66 -18.74
C GLU A 1 9.01 -5.73 -19.44
N GLN A 2 9.46 -6.20 -20.59
CA GLN A 2 8.79 -7.32 -21.28
C GLN A 2 8.77 -8.58 -20.42
N MET A 3 9.82 -8.79 -19.65
CA MET A 3 9.88 -9.93 -18.73
C MET A 3 8.79 -9.88 -17.66
N LEU A 4 8.54 -8.70 -17.11
CA LEU A 4 7.49 -8.52 -16.11
C LEU A 4 6.10 -8.77 -16.69
N ARG A 5 5.90 -8.42 -17.95
CA ARG A 5 4.62 -8.67 -18.63
C ARG A 5 4.39 -10.15 -18.94
N GLN A 6 5.47 -10.90 -19.16
CA GLN A 6 5.38 -12.34 -19.38
C GLN A 6 5.09 -13.09 -18.08
N PHE A 7 5.54 -12.57 -16.96
CA PHE A 7 5.32 -13.15 -15.64
C PHE A 7 4.26 -12.37 -14.87
N SER A 8 3.06 -12.29 -15.43
CA SER A 8 1.97 -11.61 -14.75
C SER A 8 1.64 -12.33 -13.45
N CYS A 9 1.89 -11.66 -12.33
CA CYS A 9 1.53 -12.19 -11.02
C CYS A 9 0.07 -11.88 -10.73
N SER A 10 -0.62 -12.79 -10.04
CA SER A 10 -2.00 -12.55 -9.65
C SER A 10 -2.10 -11.48 -8.56
N LYS A 11 -1.09 -11.36 -7.71
CA LYS A 11 -1.10 -10.42 -6.60
C LYS A 11 0.28 -9.78 -6.43
N LEU A 12 0.27 -8.49 -6.08
CA LEU A 12 1.48 -7.76 -5.72
C LEU A 12 1.31 -7.21 -4.31
N PHE A 13 2.26 -7.55 -3.43
CA PHE A 13 2.35 -7.01 -2.08
C PHE A 13 3.51 -6.02 -2.03
N PHE A 14 3.29 -4.82 -1.54
CA PHE A 14 4.38 -3.85 -1.40
C PHE A 14 4.18 -2.94 -0.21
N GLY A 15 5.29 -2.57 0.45
CA GLY A 15 5.28 -1.62 1.54
C GLY A 15 5.30 -0.18 1.02
N VAL A 16 4.71 0.73 1.78
CA VAL A 16 4.64 2.14 1.40
C VAL A 16 5.14 3.02 2.54
N ASP A 17 5.65 4.20 2.20
CA ASP A 17 6.15 5.18 3.17
C ASP A 17 5.12 6.27 3.45
N GLY A 18 4.14 6.42 2.59
CA GLY A 18 3.05 7.36 2.80
C GLY A 18 1.79 6.90 2.07
N PHE A 19 0.65 7.13 2.67
CA PHE A 19 -0.64 6.79 2.11
C PHE A 19 -1.61 7.94 2.39
N ASP A 20 -1.91 8.73 1.36
CA ASP A 20 -2.79 9.88 1.46
C ASP A 20 -3.95 9.67 0.49
N LEU A 21 -5.19 9.70 1.02
CA LEU A 21 -6.38 9.42 0.23
C LEU A 21 -6.56 10.39 -0.95
N ASN A 22 -6.07 11.62 -0.82
CA ASN A 22 -6.22 12.63 -1.86
C ASN A 22 -5.04 12.67 -2.81
N TYR A 23 -3.84 12.42 -2.31
CA TYR A 23 -2.62 12.52 -3.10
C TYR A 23 -2.23 11.21 -3.76
N GLY A 24 -2.27 10.11 -2.99
CA GLY A 24 -1.86 8.80 -3.47
C GLY A 24 -0.90 8.08 -2.55
N VAL A 25 -0.33 7.02 -3.08
CA VAL A 25 0.59 6.14 -2.37
C VAL A 25 2.01 6.52 -2.75
N THR A 26 2.88 6.68 -1.76
CA THR A 26 4.22 7.22 -1.97
C THR A 26 5.30 6.36 -1.32
N THR A 27 6.51 6.51 -1.83
CA THR A 27 7.71 5.89 -1.27
C THR A 27 8.83 6.91 -1.17
N THR A 28 9.80 6.65 -0.30
CA THR A 28 11.02 7.46 -0.22
C THR A 28 12.12 6.92 -1.12
N ASN A 29 11.95 5.72 -1.66
CA ASN A 29 12.93 5.07 -2.52
C ASN A 29 12.55 5.24 -3.99
N LEU A 30 13.27 6.09 -4.71
CA LEU A 30 12.98 6.39 -6.11
C LEU A 30 13.03 5.15 -7.01
N MET A 31 14.07 4.34 -6.87
CA MET A 31 14.23 3.17 -7.72
C MET A 31 13.20 2.08 -7.40
N GLY A 32 12.93 1.87 -6.11
CA GLY A 32 11.92 0.92 -5.68
C GLY A 32 10.53 1.34 -6.13
N GLY A 33 10.25 2.64 -6.08
CA GLY A 33 8.97 3.18 -6.54
C GLY A 33 8.78 3.01 -8.05
N HIS A 34 9.82 3.22 -8.83
CA HIS A 34 9.76 3.05 -10.27
C HIS A 34 9.49 1.60 -10.65
N LEU A 35 10.17 0.66 -10.00
CA LEU A 35 9.95 -0.76 -10.22
C LEU A 35 8.53 -1.17 -9.83
N ALA A 36 8.04 -0.68 -8.70
CA ALA A 36 6.68 -0.98 -8.25
C ALA A 36 5.63 -0.48 -9.23
N LEU A 37 5.83 0.71 -9.81
CA LEU A 37 4.93 1.23 -10.85
C LEU A 37 4.81 0.27 -12.03
N MET A 38 5.93 -0.25 -12.49
CA MET A 38 5.94 -1.20 -13.60
C MET A 38 5.20 -2.49 -13.22
N MET A 39 5.38 -2.96 -12.00
CA MET A 39 4.73 -4.18 -11.54
C MET A 39 3.23 -4.01 -11.34
N ILE A 40 2.79 -2.84 -10.86
CA ILE A 40 1.37 -2.55 -10.66
C ILE A 40 0.58 -2.67 -11.95
N GLU A 41 1.17 -2.32 -13.07
CA GLU A 41 0.50 -2.39 -14.36
C GLU A 41 0.26 -3.83 -14.85
N THR A 42 1.01 -4.79 -14.32
CA THR A 42 0.98 -6.18 -14.80
C THR A 42 0.24 -7.14 -13.88
N VAL A 43 -0.09 -6.73 -12.67
CA VAL A 43 -0.73 -7.61 -11.69
C VAL A 43 -2.24 -7.43 -11.68
N GLN A 44 -2.95 -8.46 -11.25
CA GLN A 44 -4.41 -8.44 -11.16
C GLN A 44 -4.88 -7.77 -9.87
N LYS A 45 -4.14 -7.90 -8.79
CA LYS A 45 -4.52 -7.38 -7.48
C LYS A 45 -3.33 -6.71 -6.81
N VAL A 46 -3.55 -5.49 -6.37
CA VAL A 46 -2.52 -4.66 -5.73
C VAL A 46 -2.83 -4.54 -4.25
N ILE A 47 -1.91 -4.98 -3.41
CA ILE A 47 -2.07 -5.00 -1.96
C ILE A 47 -0.99 -4.16 -1.32
N ALA A 48 -1.39 -3.10 -0.62
CA ALA A 48 -0.47 -2.21 0.07
C ALA A 48 -0.32 -2.62 1.52
N LEU A 49 0.92 -2.77 1.96
CA LEU A 49 1.26 -3.02 3.36
C LEU A 49 1.58 -1.67 3.97
N VAL A 50 0.72 -1.19 4.85
CA VAL A 50 0.79 0.18 5.37
C VAL A 50 0.86 0.16 6.89
N ASP A 51 2.00 0.57 7.44
CA ASP A 51 2.08 0.83 8.87
C ASP A 51 1.12 1.98 9.22
N SER A 52 0.40 1.87 10.33
CA SER A 52 -0.62 2.86 10.71
C SER A 52 -0.09 4.28 10.77
N SER A 53 1.19 4.46 11.06
CA SER A 53 1.84 5.78 11.12
C SER A 53 2.00 6.43 9.74
N LYS A 54 1.81 5.69 8.67
CA LYS A 54 2.04 6.18 7.30
C LYS A 54 0.80 6.81 6.65
N PHE A 55 -0.37 6.65 7.25
CA PHE A 55 -1.59 7.28 6.75
C PHE A 55 -1.53 8.79 6.95
N GLY A 56 -1.91 9.53 5.93
CA GLY A 56 -1.85 10.99 5.93
C GLY A 56 -0.49 11.56 5.60
N ARG A 57 0.49 10.73 5.32
CA ARG A 57 1.84 11.16 4.96
C ARG A 57 2.06 11.11 3.47
N ARG A 58 2.92 11.99 2.99
CA ARG A 58 3.37 12.01 1.60
C ARG A 58 4.87 11.80 1.57
N GLY A 59 5.30 10.74 0.90
CA GLY A 59 6.72 10.45 0.71
C GLY A 59 7.27 11.21 -0.50
N PHE A 60 8.53 10.93 -0.81
CA PHE A 60 9.27 11.63 -1.84
C PHE A 60 8.74 11.35 -3.25
N CYS A 61 8.40 10.09 -3.54
CA CYS A 61 7.96 9.68 -4.87
C CYS A 61 6.57 9.08 -4.82
N LYS A 62 5.68 9.58 -5.68
CA LYS A 62 4.36 8.98 -5.84
C LYS A 62 4.48 7.69 -6.64
N MET A 63 3.90 6.62 -6.10
CA MET A 63 3.87 5.30 -6.74
C MET A 63 2.63 5.12 -7.60
N CYS A 64 1.46 5.47 -7.07
CA CYS A 64 0.19 5.35 -7.79
C CYS A 64 -0.89 6.13 -7.06
N ASP A 65 -2.01 6.31 -7.75
CA ASP A 65 -3.21 6.84 -7.11
C ASP A 65 -3.87 5.77 -6.25
N VAL A 66 -4.67 6.20 -5.30
CA VAL A 66 -5.34 5.31 -4.35
C VAL A 66 -6.27 4.33 -5.06
N ASP A 67 -6.85 4.73 -6.18
CA ASP A 67 -7.78 3.90 -6.95
C ASP A 67 -7.13 2.65 -7.55
N ARG A 68 -5.80 2.58 -7.57
CA ARG A 68 -5.08 1.39 -8.03
C ARG A 68 -4.91 0.34 -6.94
N ILE A 69 -5.23 0.68 -5.71
CA ILE A 69 -5.07 -0.20 -4.55
C ILE A 69 -6.35 -1.00 -4.34
N ASP A 70 -6.24 -2.32 -4.32
CA ASP A 70 -7.38 -3.22 -4.10
C ASP A 70 -7.55 -3.56 -2.63
N MET A 71 -6.45 -3.69 -1.91
CA MET A 71 -6.46 -4.07 -0.51
C MET A 71 -5.37 -3.34 0.26
N VAL A 72 -5.67 -2.97 1.49
CA VAL A 72 -4.71 -2.43 2.45
C VAL A 72 -4.62 -3.40 3.62
N ILE A 73 -3.41 -3.77 3.97
CA ILE A 73 -3.14 -4.51 5.21
C ILE A 73 -2.39 -3.56 6.13
N SER A 74 -2.96 -3.33 7.31
CA SER A 74 -2.36 -2.43 8.29
C SER A 74 -2.39 -3.03 9.69
N ASP A 75 -1.76 -2.36 10.63
CA ASP A 75 -1.77 -2.76 12.02
C ASP A 75 -2.97 -2.13 12.76
N ASP A 76 -3.18 -2.59 14.00
CA ASP A 76 -4.31 -2.17 14.82
C ASP A 76 -4.24 -0.73 15.33
N GLY A 77 -3.13 -0.03 15.07
CA GLY A 77 -3.00 1.40 15.38
C GLY A 77 -3.72 2.32 14.42
N VAL A 78 -4.28 1.80 13.31
CA VAL A 78 -4.96 2.64 12.33
C VAL A 78 -6.28 3.18 12.88
N SER A 79 -6.56 4.45 12.61
CA SER A 79 -7.76 5.13 13.08
C SER A 79 -9.02 4.52 12.43
N PRO A 80 -10.13 4.34 13.18
CA PRO A 80 -11.40 3.88 12.60
C PRO A 80 -11.90 4.77 11.46
N ILE A 81 -11.64 6.06 11.52
CA ILE A 81 -12.04 7.01 10.48
C ILE A 81 -11.30 6.69 9.18
N VAL A 82 -10.02 6.38 9.27
CA VAL A 82 -9.22 6.02 8.09
C VAL A 82 -9.73 4.71 7.48
N VAL A 83 -10.04 3.72 8.31
CA VAL A 83 -10.60 2.45 7.84
C VAL A 83 -11.90 2.71 7.08
N GLU A 84 -12.78 3.52 7.63
CA GLU A 84 -14.06 3.86 7.00
C GLU A 84 -13.84 4.55 5.65
N GLN A 85 -12.92 5.52 5.59
CA GLN A 85 -12.60 6.22 4.36
C GLN A 85 -12.05 5.29 3.28
N LEU A 86 -11.20 4.33 3.66
CA LEU A 86 -10.66 3.34 2.73
C LEU A 86 -11.77 2.44 2.19
N GLN A 87 -12.67 2.01 3.05
CA GLN A 87 -13.80 1.16 2.66
C GLN A 87 -14.75 1.90 1.73
N GLU A 88 -15.00 3.17 1.99
CA GLU A 88 -15.82 4.03 1.13
C GLU A 88 -15.18 4.20 -0.26
N ALA A 89 -13.86 4.17 -0.32
CA ALA A 89 -13.12 4.24 -1.58
C ALA A 89 -13.10 2.90 -2.33
N GLY A 90 -13.73 1.85 -1.78
CA GLY A 90 -13.78 0.54 -2.40
C GLY A 90 -12.58 -0.35 -2.10
N ILE A 91 -11.79 0.01 -1.11
CA ILE A 91 -10.58 -0.74 -0.74
C ILE A 91 -10.93 -1.75 0.36
N ASP A 92 -10.50 -2.99 0.17
CA ASP A 92 -10.61 -4.01 1.20
C ASP A 92 -9.54 -3.77 2.26
N VAL A 93 -9.95 -3.64 3.52
CA VAL A 93 -9.04 -3.33 4.63
C VAL A 93 -8.91 -4.54 5.54
N ARG A 94 -7.68 -4.94 5.77
CA ARG A 94 -7.35 -6.03 6.69
C ARG A 94 -6.46 -5.48 7.80
N ILE A 95 -6.88 -5.66 9.03
CA ILE A 95 -6.13 -5.20 10.19
C ILE A 95 -5.48 -6.40 10.85
N VAL A 96 -4.16 -6.29 11.06
CA VAL A 96 -3.38 -7.31 11.76
C VAL A 96 -3.12 -6.84 13.17
N GLU A 97 -3.40 -7.70 14.13
CA GLU A 97 -3.08 -7.40 15.51
C GLU A 97 -1.57 -7.53 15.73
N VAL A 98 -0.98 -6.48 16.30
CA VAL A 98 0.45 -6.49 16.60
C VAL A 98 0.66 -7.17 17.94
N ILE A 99 1.36 -8.30 17.92
CA ILE A 99 1.77 -8.98 19.14
C ILE A 99 3.01 -8.30 19.67
N ARG A 100 2.87 -7.60 20.79
CA ARG A 100 3.99 -6.95 21.46
C ARG A 100 4.50 -7.86 22.54
N THR A 101 5.63 -8.49 22.27
CA THR A 101 6.27 -9.33 23.24
C THR A 101 7.28 -8.51 24.01
N THR A 102 7.07 -8.40 25.32
CA THR A 102 8.07 -7.79 26.19
C THR A 102 9.09 -8.86 26.51
N VAL A 103 10.29 -8.70 25.98
CA VAL A 103 11.39 -9.61 26.30
C VAL A 103 12.12 -9.04 27.49
N PRO A 104 12.21 -9.79 28.59
CA PRO A 104 12.95 -9.33 29.77
C PRO A 104 14.46 -9.22 29.50
#